data_53be5ae79d18f836a8e1a52c88c58fcb
#
_entry.id   53be5ae79d18f836a8e1a52c88c58fcb
#
_cell.length_a   1.000
_cell.length_b   1.000
_cell.length_c   1.000
_cell.angle_alpha   90.00
_cell.angle_beta   90.00
_cell.angle_gamma   90.00
#
_symmetry.space_group_name_H-M   'P 1'
#
loop_
_entity.id
_entity.type
_entity.pdbx_description
1 polymer ?
#
loop_
_entity_poly.entity_id
_entity_poly.type
_entity_poly.pdbx_seq_one_letter_code
_entity_poly.pdbx_strand_id
1 'polypeptide(L)'
;MTNLFPILSVNNFFPDPDKIVKYAKTLKYEQDPDGRYPGVRTQSLNNIDPKFFNIIAHALFSPFYNYSKESISWKNLYICFHKNVPYSKSFNDIRNKGWIHKDEALLAGMVYLTKNAFPESGTALYKPKVKNVKAEEHVKIKKKFYRHNIIDIKQYEKTMKLNHSRFIKTHEIKNTYNTMIMYNGNEYHAMQNMYAHPKKERLTLLFFLQAFKAPTYPINRLDNILKQI
;
A
#
# COMPACT_ATOMS: atom_id res chain seq x y z
N MET A 1 0.90 -1.05 -19.29
CA MET A 1 1.04 -2.42 -18.77
C MET A 1 -0.33 -3.00 -18.58
N THR A 2 -0.53 -4.25 -18.96
CA THR A 2 -1.82 -4.96 -18.81
C THR A 2 -2.01 -5.27 -17.32
N ASN A 3 -3.22 -5.04 -16.77
CA ASN A 3 -3.54 -5.45 -15.41
C ASN A 3 -3.57 -6.98 -15.35
N LEU A 4 -2.74 -7.58 -14.52
CA LEU A 4 -2.59 -9.03 -14.40
C LEU A 4 -3.35 -9.58 -13.19
N PHE A 5 -3.56 -8.75 -12.17
CA PHE A 5 -4.23 -9.10 -10.94
C PHE A 5 -5.47 -8.22 -10.73
N PRO A 6 -6.59 -8.77 -10.21
CA PRO A 6 -7.74 -7.97 -9.80
C PRO A 6 -7.41 -7.18 -8.52
N ILE A 7 -8.26 -6.19 -8.21
CA ILE A 7 -8.30 -5.63 -6.86
C ILE A 7 -8.87 -6.72 -5.95
N LEU A 8 -8.15 -7.09 -4.91
CA LEU A 8 -8.56 -8.10 -3.95
C LEU A 8 -8.57 -7.53 -2.54
N SER A 9 -9.59 -7.88 -1.77
CA SER A 9 -9.67 -7.63 -0.32
C SER A 9 -9.99 -8.93 0.40
N VAL A 10 -9.18 -9.29 1.42
CA VAL A 10 -9.36 -10.50 2.22
C VAL A 10 -9.44 -10.10 3.69
N ASN A 11 -10.61 -10.25 4.28
CA ASN A 11 -10.82 -10.04 5.70
C ASN A 11 -10.26 -11.23 6.51
N ASN A 12 -9.89 -10.97 7.76
CA ASN A 12 -9.34 -11.99 8.66
C ASN A 12 -8.12 -12.72 8.08
N PHE A 13 -7.22 -11.93 7.46
CA PHE A 13 -6.04 -12.46 6.76
C PHE A 13 -5.12 -13.29 7.66
N PHE A 14 -4.85 -12.81 8.88
CA PHE A 14 -4.09 -13.56 9.88
C PHE A 14 -5.04 -14.28 10.85
N PRO A 15 -4.79 -15.55 11.19
CA PRO A 15 -5.53 -16.24 12.26
C PRO A 15 -5.38 -15.56 13.63
N ASP A 16 -4.18 -15.04 13.94
CA ASP A 16 -3.87 -14.27 15.16
C ASP A 16 -3.17 -12.96 14.81
N PRO A 17 -3.93 -11.90 14.45
CA PRO A 17 -3.36 -10.62 14.08
C PRO A 17 -2.68 -9.90 15.26
N ASP A 18 -3.08 -10.19 16.50
CA ASP A 18 -2.47 -9.56 17.67
C ASP A 18 -1.05 -10.05 17.91
N LYS A 19 -0.77 -11.31 17.60
CA LYS A 19 0.58 -11.86 17.59
C LYS A 19 1.46 -11.14 16.56
N ILE A 20 0.91 -10.86 15.38
CA ILE A 20 1.62 -10.11 14.33
C ILE A 20 1.91 -8.67 14.77
N VAL A 21 0.94 -8.00 15.41
CA VAL A 21 1.14 -6.64 15.96
C VAL A 21 2.18 -6.65 17.08
N LYS A 22 2.18 -7.65 17.97
CA LYS A 22 3.21 -7.80 19.00
C LYS A 22 4.61 -7.99 18.37
N TYR A 23 4.73 -8.87 17.39
CA TYR A 23 5.97 -9.07 16.65
C TYR A 23 6.46 -7.78 15.98
N ALA A 24 5.58 -7.07 15.25
CA ALA A 24 5.92 -5.81 14.61
C ALA A 24 6.49 -4.76 15.58
N LYS A 25 6.08 -4.77 16.87
CA LYS A 25 6.56 -3.84 17.88
C LYS A 25 8.00 -4.13 18.34
N THR A 26 8.49 -5.36 18.17
CA THR A 26 9.88 -5.73 18.55
C THR A 26 10.91 -5.36 17.49
N LEU A 27 10.47 -4.99 16.29
CA LEU A 27 11.36 -4.74 15.17
C LEU A 27 11.91 -3.31 15.17
N LYS A 28 13.09 -3.14 14.57
CA LYS A 28 13.69 -1.82 14.31
C LYS A 28 13.03 -1.16 13.11
N TYR A 29 12.71 0.12 13.25
CA TYR A 29 12.13 0.96 12.19
C TYR A 29 13.08 2.08 11.83
N GLU A 30 13.16 2.42 10.54
CA GLU A 30 14.02 3.47 10.02
C GLU A 30 13.23 4.40 9.11
N GLN A 31 13.57 5.69 9.15
CA GLN A 31 13.03 6.68 8.23
C GLN A 31 13.76 6.58 6.89
N ASP A 32 13.04 6.79 5.81
CA ASP A 32 13.66 6.86 4.50
C ASP A 32 14.47 8.16 4.35
N PRO A 33 15.79 8.08 4.10
CA PRO A 33 16.63 9.26 4.00
C PRO A 33 16.30 10.15 2.81
N ASP A 34 15.65 9.60 1.78
CA ASP A 34 15.26 10.33 0.56
C ASP A 34 13.83 10.90 0.62
N GLY A 35 13.05 10.60 1.68
CA GLY A 35 11.67 11.05 1.81
C GLY A 35 10.72 10.49 0.73
N ARG A 36 10.95 9.27 0.27
CA ARG A 36 10.09 8.62 -0.73
C ARG A 36 8.70 8.30 -0.20
N TYR A 37 8.61 8.00 1.11
CA TYR A 37 7.37 7.67 1.81
C TYR A 37 7.32 8.34 3.18
N PRO A 38 6.12 8.56 3.75
CA PRO A 38 5.97 9.09 5.11
C PRO A 38 6.21 8.02 6.16
N GLY A 39 6.51 8.42 7.39
CA GLY A 39 6.69 7.50 8.51
C GLY A 39 7.96 6.67 8.43
N VAL A 40 7.91 5.50 9.06
CA VAL A 40 9.09 4.62 9.22
C VAL A 40 8.76 3.19 8.80
N ARG A 41 9.75 2.49 8.24
CA ARG A 41 9.61 1.09 7.82
C ARG A 41 10.67 0.22 8.47
N THR A 42 10.36 -1.07 8.63
CA THR A 42 11.39 -2.08 8.90
C THR A 42 12.20 -2.35 7.64
N GLN A 43 13.33 -2.99 7.77
CA GLN A 43 13.94 -3.69 6.64
C GLN A 43 12.96 -4.73 6.08
N SER A 44 13.27 -5.26 4.88
CA SER A 44 12.52 -6.37 4.31
C SER A 44 12.47 -7.56 5.28
N LEU A 45 11.30 -8.18 5.45
CA LEU A 45 11.18 -9.40 6.24
C LEU A 45 12.06 -10.53 5.71
N ASN A 46 12.37 -10.54 4.41
CA ASN A 46 13.33 -11.49 3.85
C ASN A 46 14.72 -11.42 4.53
N ASN A 47 15.11 -10.25 5.02
CA ASN A 47 16.37 -10.04 5.70
C ASN A 47 16.29 -10.29 7.22
N ILE A 48 15.10 -10.07 7.81
CA ILE A 48 14.92 -10.10 9.27
C ILE A 48 14.40 -11.46 9.73
N ASP A 49 13.43 -12.03 8.99
CA ASP A 49 12.76 -13.30 9.29
C ASP A 49 12.34 -13.98 7.98
N PRO A 50 13.28 -14.66 7.29
CA PRO A 50 13.00 -15.33 6.01
C PRO A 50 11.87 -16.37 6.10
N LYS A 51 11.71 -17.02 7.26
CA LYS A 51 10.61 -18.00 7.46
C LYS A 51 9.26 -17.31 7.43
N PHE A 52 9.12 -16.22 8.17
CA PHE A 52 7.88 -15.43 8.18
C PHE A 52 7.62 -14.79 6.82
N PHE A 53 8.68 -14.24 6.17
CA PHE A 53 8.58 -13.73 4.79
C PHE A 53 7.97 -14.76 3.85
N ASN A 54 8.48 -16.01 3.85
CA ASN A 54 7.99 -17.06 2.96
C ASN A 54 6.53 -17.44 3.24
N ILE A 55 6.13 -17.50 4.51
CA ILE A 55 4.74 -17.76 4.89
C ILE A 55 3.82 -16.66 4.30
N ILE A 56 4.20 -15.39 4.46
CA ILE A 56 3.40 -14.28 3.92
C ILE A 56 3.38 -14.31 2.39
N ALA A 57 4.53 -14.51 1.74
CA ALA A 57 4.62 -14.58 0.29
C ALA A 57 3.68 -15.66 -0.29
N HIS A 58 3.63 -16.84 0.32
CA HIS A 58 2.70 -17.90 -0.09
C HIS A 58 1.24 -17.51 0.18
N ALA A 59 0.95 -16.92 1.33
CA ALA A 59 -0.40 -16.48 1.69
C ALA A 59 -0.95 -15.42 0.72
N LEU A 60 -0.11 -14.50 0.22
CA LEU A 60 -0.54 -13.47 -0.73
C LEU A 60 -1.06 -14.03 -2.05
N PHE A 61 -0.50 -15.16 -2.53
CA PHE A 61 -0.87 -15.74 -3.83
C PHE A 61 -1.83 -16.93 -3.71
N SER A 62 -2.04 -17.46 -2.50
CA SER A 62 -2.95 -18.61 -2.27
C SER A 62 -4.38 -18.38 -2.74
N PRO A 63 -4.96 -17.17 -2.76
CA PRO A 63 -6.29 -16.95 -3.32
C PRO A 63 -6.39 -17.21 -4.82
N PHE A 64 -5.25 -17.20 -5.54
CA PHE A 64 -5.20 -17.32 -7.00
C PHE A 64 -4.63 -18.65 -7.48
N TYR A 65 -3.79 -19.33 -6.69
CA TYR A 65 -2.99 -20.46 -7.14
C TYR A 65 -3.01 -21.61 -6.16
N ASN A 66 -3.14 -22.80 -6.71
CA ASN A 66 -2.95 -24.04 -5.97
C ASN A 66 -1.50 -24.50 -6.09
N TYR A 67 -0.69 -24.30 -5.06
CA TYR A 67 0.73 -24.63 -5.04
C TYR A 67 1.05 -26.11 -5.24
N SER A 68 0.10 -27.02 -5.00
CA SER A 68 0.30 -28.46 -5.28
C SER A 68 0.18 -28.80 -6.77
N LYS A 69 -0.40 -27.90 -7.58
CA LYS A 69 -0.69 -28.14 -9.01
C LYS A 69 -0.07 -27.10 -9.93
N GLU A 70 0.32 -25.94 -9.41
CA GLU A 70 0.74 -24.80 -10.21
C GLU A 70 2.10 -24.29 -9.74
N SER A 71 3.06 -24.28 -10.66
CA SER A 71 4.37 -23.68 -10.41
C SER A 71 4.28 -22.17 -10.58
N ILE A 72 4.48 -21.44 -9.49
CA ILE A 72 4.62 -19.99 -9.52
C ILE A 72 5.96 -19.57 -8.94
N SER A 73 6.45 -18.43 -9.38
CA SER A 73 7.66 -17.83 -8.83
C SER A 73 7.57 -16.31 -8.88
N TRP A 74 8.32 -15.65 -8.03
CA TRP A 74 8.39 -14.20 -7.96
C TRP A 74 9.83 -13.71 -7.84
N LYS A 75 10.05 -12.48 -8.27
CA LYS A 75 11.34 -11.80 -8.14
C LYS A 75 11.12 -10.42 -7.55
N ASN A 76 12.01 -10.05 -6.63
CA ASN A 76 11.96 -8.74 -5.94
C ASN A 76 10.59 -8.50 -5.26
N LEU A 77 10.16 -9.47 -4.44
CA LEU A 77 9.07 -9.27 -3.51
C LEU A 77 9.65 -8.62 -2.24
N TYR A 78 9.16 -7.43 -1.93
CA TYR A 78 9.52 -6.68 -0.73
C TYR A 78 8.35 -6.67 0.23
N ILE A 79 8.54 -7.17 1.45
CA ILE A 79 7.53 -7.18 2.52
C ILE A 79 8.13 -6.51 3.74
N CYS A 80 7.45 -5.50 4.31
CA CYS A 80 7.91 -4.79 5.50
C CYS A 80 6.76 -4.28 6.36
N PHE A 81 7.00 -4.06 7.65
CA PHE A 81 6.08 -3.28 8.47
C PHE A 81 6.30 -1.79 8.25
N HIS A 82 5.21 -1.05 8.27
CA HIS A 82 5.21 0.40 8.09
C HIS A 82 4.37 1.07 9.17
N LYS A 83 4.95 2.06 9.84
CA LYS A 83 4.29 2.91 10.83
C LYS A 83 4.18 4.33 10.31
N ASN A 84 2.99 4.88 10.37
CA ASN A 84 2.74 6.30 10.10
C ASN A 84 2.24 6.97 11.37
N VAL A 85 2.90 8.07 11.71
CA VAL A 85 2.43 9.03 12.70
C VAL A 85 1.77 10.19 11.96
N PRO A 86 0.59 10.64 12.34
CA PRO A 86 -0.05 11.77 11.69
C PRO A 86 0.77 13.04 11.94
N TYR A 87 0.85 13.90 10.92
CA TYR A 87 1.49 15.21 11.03
C TYR A 87 0.67 16.23 11.84
N SER A 88 -0.61 15.96 12.00
CA SER A 88 -1.54 16.78 12.77
C SER A 88 -2.51 15.88 13.53
N LYS A 89 -2.93 16.35 14.71
CA LYS A 89 -3.97 15.69 15.51
C LYS A 89 -5.38 15.93 14.97
N SER A 90 -5.53 16.74 13.93
CA SER A 90 -6.81 16.92 13.23
C SER A 90 -6.94 15.92 12.10
N PHE A 91 -8.02 15.13 12.12
CA PHE A 91 -8.32 14.16 11.06
C PHE A 91 -8.43 14.83 9.68
N ASN A 92 -8.98 16.04 9.62
CA ASN A 92 -9.22 16.76 8.36
C ASN A 92 -8.00 17.53 7.85
N ASP A 93 -6.88 17.51 8.56
CA ASP A 93 -5.68 18.21 8.13
C ASP A 93 -5.11 17.58 6.84
N ILE A 94 -4.90 18.44 5.85
CA ILE A 94 -4.40 17.99 4.53
C ILE A 94 -3.01 17.35 4.61
N ARG A 95 -2.22 17.67 5.63
CA ARG A 95 -0.91 17.06 5.86
C ARG A 95 -1.00 15.58 6.17
N ASN A 96 -2.15 15.13 6.68
CA ASN A 96 -2.41 13.71 6.96
C ASN A 96 -2.87 12.92 5.72
N LYS A 97 -3.13 13.57 4.59
CA LYS A 97 -3.52 12.89 3.35
C LYS A 97 -2.29 12.35 2.60
N GLY A 98 -2.45 11.20 1.96
CA GLY A 98 -1.45 10.64 1.06
C GLY A 98 -1.45 11.33 -0.31
N TRP A 99 -0.29 11.41 -0.94
CA TRP A 99 -0.16 11.82 -2.34
C TRP A 99 -0.68 10.73 -3.26
N ILE A 100 -1.45 11.11 -4.28
CA ILE A 100 -1.88 10.17 -5.31
C ILE A 100 -0.68 9.91 -6.23
N HIS A 101 -0.29 8.65 -6.34
CA HIS A 101 0.89 8.20 -7.08
C HIS A 101 0.69 6.79 -7.64
N LYS A 102 1.64 6.31 -8.40
CA LYS A 102 1.83 4.92 -8.80
C LYS A 102 3.07 4.36 -8.13
N ASP A 103 3.11 3.05 -7.91
CA ASP A 103 4.32 2.35 -7.53
C ASP A 103 5.01 1.77 -8.77
N GLU A 104 6.35 1.66 -8.72
CA GLU A 104 7.13 0.91 -9.71
C GLU A 104 7.10 -0.59 -9.38
N ALA A 105 5.89 -1.14 -9.30
CA ALA A 105 5.63 -2.53 -8.93
C ALA A 105 4.54 -3.11 -9.81
N LEU A 106 4.63 -4.42 -10.07
CA LEU A 106 3.57 -5.18 -10.74
C LEU A 106 2.35 -5.29 -9.84
N LEU A 107 2.58 -5.55 -8.55
CA LEU A 107 1.55 -5.73 -7.53
C LEU A 107 1.98 -5.00 -6.27
N ALA A 108 1.06 -4.29 -5.66
CA ALA A 108 1.23 -3.64 -4.37
C ALA A 108 0.04 -3.93 -3.46
N GLY A 109 0.26 -3.80 -2.17
CA GLY A 109 -0.82 -3.95 -1.21
C GLY A 109 -0.35 -3.88 0.23
N MET A 110 -1.28 -4.15 1.13
CA MET A 110 -1.01 -4.11 2.56
C MET A 110 -2.01 -4.91 3.38
N VAL A 111 -1.63 -5.24 4.60
CA VAL A 111 -2.55 -5.70 5.65
C VAL A 111 -2.68 -4.58 6.68
N TYR A 112 -3.90 -4.17 7.00
CA TYR A 112 -4.17 -3.18 8.04
C TYR A 112 -4.06 -3.82 9.43
N LEU A 113 -3.24 -3.23 10.31
CA LEU A 113 -2.91 -3.77 11.63
C LEU A 113 -3.16 -2.79 12.79
N THR A 114 -3.92 -1.73 12.57
CA THR A 114 -4.34 -0.80 13.61
C THR A 114 -5.76 -1.13 14.09
N LYS A 115 -5.90 -1.65 15.31
CA LYS A 115 -7.23 -1.90 15.91
C LYS A 115 -8.02 -0.60 16.12
N ASN A 116 -9.31 -0.64 15.80
CA ASN A 116 -10.23 0.49 15.95
C ASN A 116 -9.77 1.74 15.17
N ALA A 117 -9.18 1.50 14.00
CA ALA A 117 -8.80 2.59 13.11
C ALA A 117 -10.05 3.30 12.55
N PHE A 118 -9.92 4.59 12.24
CA PHE A 118 -10.93 5.27 11.45
C PHE A 118 -11.01 4.62 10.05
N PRO A 119 -12.17 4.16 9.62
CA PRO A 119 -12.33 3.48 8.32
C PRO A 119 -11.79 4.30 7.16
N GLU A 120 -11.95 5.63 7.22
CA GLU A 120 -11.51 6.60 6.22
C GLU A 120 -9.99 6.81 6.17
N SER A 121 -9.22 6.15 7.05
CA SER A 121 -7.76 6.08 6.99
C SER A 121 -7.23 4.96 6.09
N GLY A 122 -8.10 4.34 5.31
CA GLY A 122 -7.76 3.28 4.38
C GLY A 122 -7.00 3.73 3.14
N THR A 123 -7.22 3.04 2.03
CA THR A 123 -6.58 3.30 0.73
C THR A 123 -7.64 3.58 -0.31
N ALA A 124 -7.40 4.53 -1.19
CA ALA A 124 -8.25 4.75 -2.34
C ALA A 124 -7.48 4.59 -3.65
N LEU A 125 -8.18 4.12 -4.69
CA LEU A 125 -7.68 4.04 -6.05
C LEU A 125 -8.31 5.15 -6.88
N TYR A 126 -7.58 5.58 -7.91
CA TYR A 126 -7.92 6.75 -8.69
C TYR A 126 -7.68 6.52 -10.18
N LYS A 127 -8.41 7.24 -11.02
CA LYS A 127 -8.10 7.43 -12.43
C LYS A 127 -7.76 8.89 -12.71
N PRO A 128 -6.81 9.17 -13.61
CA PRO A 128 -6.49 10.55 -13.97
C PRO A 128 -7.65 11.16 -14.80
N LYS A 129 -7.90 12.47 -14.59
CA LYS A 129 -8.86 13.23 -15.42
C LYS A 129 -8.35 13.50 -16.82
N VAL A 130 -7.02 13.54 -16.98
CA VAL A 130 -6.33 13.81 -18.26
C VAL A 130 -5.24 12.77 -18.50
N LYS A 131 -4.95 12.45 -19.78
CA LYS A 131 -4.04 11.35 -20.15
C LYS A 131 -2.60 11.50 -19.63
N ASN A 132 -2.06 12.70 -19.50
CA ASN A 132 -0.66 12.93 -19.12
C ASN A 132 -0.58 13.80 -17.87
N VAL A 133 -0.66 13.19 -16.68
CA VAL A 133 -0.43 13.89 -15.43
C VAL A 133 1.07 14.00 -15.17
N LYS A 134 1.64 15.19 -15.32
CA LYS A 134 3.05 15.45 -14.96
C LYS A 134 3.20 15.39 -13.43
N ALA A 135 3.95 14.42 -12.95
CA ALA A 135 4.15 14.18 -11.51
C ALA A 135 5.39 14.89 -10.93
N GLU A 136 6.31 15.39 -11.77
CA GLU A 136 7.67 15.78 -11.38
C GLU A 136 7.76 16.92 -10.36
N GLU A 137 6.95 17.95 -10.52
CA GLU A 137 6.93 19.11 -9.61
C GLU A 137 6.55 18.75 -8.18
N HIS A 138 5.62 17.79 -8.06
CA HIS A 138 5.10 17.33 -6.77
C HIS A 138 6.08 16.43 -6.01
N VAL A 139 6.92 15.69 -6.73
CA VAL A 139 7.87 14.75 -6.13
C VAL A 139 8.89 15.46 -5.25
N LYS A 140 9.41 16.62 -5.66
CA LYS A 140 10.39 17.41 -4.89
C LYS A 140 9.76 17.91 -3.57
N ILE A 141 8.54 18.46 -3.62
CA ILE A 141 7.83 18.99 -2.44
C ILE A 141 7.46 17.84 -1.50
N LYS A 142 6.94 16.73 -2.03
CA LYS A 142 6.66 15.51 -1.27
C LYS A 142 7.88 14.99 -0.52
N LYS A 143 9.01 14.82 -1.23
CA LYS A 143 10.27 14.33 -0.65
C LYS A 143 10.78 15.25 0.46
N LYS A 144 10.78 16.57 0.23
CA LYS A 144 11.20 17.55 1.22
C LYS A 144 10.34 17.47 2.49
N PHE A 145 9.02 17.35 2.34
CA PHE A 145 8.11 17.22 3.46
C PHE A 145 8.33 15.93 4.26
N TYR A 146 8.40 14.79 3.59
CA TYR A 146 8.58 13.51 4.27
C TYR A 146 9.96 13.36 4.93
N ARG A 147 10.99 14.01 4.37
CA ARG A 147 12.36 13.98 4.90
C ARG A 147 12.55 14.88 6.12
N HIS A 148 12.03 16.10 6.10
CA HIS A 148 12.36 17.14 7.07
C HIS A 148 11.19 17.71 7.84
N ASN A 149 9.97 17.40 7.45
CA ASN A 149 8.75 18.01 7.96
C ASN A 149 8.79 19.58 7.92
N ILE A 150 9.70 20.15 7.09
CA ILE A 150 9.96 21.59 6.97
C ILE A 150 9.42 22.03 5.63
N ILE A 151 8.26 22.67 5.63
CA ILE A 151 7.74 23.36 4.46
C ILE A 151 6.89 24.55 4.85
N ASP A 152 6.83 25.47 3.90
CA ASP A 152 5.71 26.38 3.82
C ASP A 152 4.43 25.55 3.68
N ILE A 153 3.64 25.53 4.77
CA ILE A 153 2.38 24.76 4.85
C ILE A 153 1.42 25.18 3.74
N LYS A 154 1.37 26.48 3.40
CA LYS A 154 0.51 26.98 2.33
C LYS A 154 0.91 26.44 0.97
N GLN A 155 2.21 26.36 0.69
CA GLN A 155 2.73 25.76 -0.53
C GLN A 155 2.42 24.25 -0.60
N TYR A 156 2.56 23.54 0.52
CA TYR A 156 2.22 22.12 0.61
C TYR A 156 0.74 21.88 0.33
N GLU A 157 -0.13 22.62 1.02
CA GLU A 157 -1.57 22.52 0.83
C GLU A 157 -1.99 22.78 -0.61
N LYS A 158 -1.45 23.86 -1.22
CA LYS A 158 -1.72 24.19 -2.62
C LYS A 158 -1.32 23.05 -3.54
N THR A 159 -0.13 22.46 -3.31
CA THR A 159 0.40 21.38 -4.15
C THR A 159 -0.37 20.08 -3.94
N MET A 160 -0.75 19.75 -2.70
CA MET A 160 -1.58 18.59 -2.38
C MET A 160 -2.97 18.72 -3.02
N LYS A 161 -3.61 19.88 -2.90
CA LYS A 161 -4.90 20.16 -3.55
C LYS A 161 -4.80 20.01 -5.06
N LEU A 162 -3.71 20.51 -5.67
CA LEU A 162 -3.45 20.35 -7.10
C LEU A 162 -3.22 18.89 -7.49
N ASN A 163 -2.47 18.11 -6.70
CA ASN A 163 -2.33 16.68 -6.93
C ASN A 163 -3.70 15.99 -6.96
N HIS A 164 -4.50 16.16 -5.91
CA HIS A 164 -5.80 15.51 -5.81
C HIS A 164 -6.82 15.98 -6.86
N SER A 165 -6.78 17.24 -7.28
CA SER A 165 -7.72 17.78 -8.29
C SER A 165 -7.59 17.14 -9.68
N ARG A 166 -6.44 16.52 -9.95
CA ARG A 166 -6.13 15.86 -11.25
C ARG A 166 -6.72 14.46 -11.39
N PHE A 167 -7.34 13.94 -10.33
CA PHE A 167 -7.80 12.56 -10.28
C PHE A 167 -9.27 12.46 -9.88
N ILE A 168 -9.88 11.34 -10.25
CA ILE A 168 -11.21 10.91 -9.81
C ILE A 168 -11.01 9.64 -8.99
N LYS A 169 -11.54 9.59 -7.76
CA LYS A 169 -11.56 8.39 -6.93
C LYS A 169 -12.46 7.34 -7.59
N THR A 170 -11.95 6.13 -7.78
CA THR A 170 -12.69 5.02 -8.38
C THR A 170 -13.10 3.97 -7.36
N HIS A 171 -12.22 3.70 -6.39
CA HIS A 171 -12.47 2.73 -5.33
C HIS A 171 -12.01 3.28 -3.99
N GLU A 172 -12.74 2.93 -2.95
CA GLU A 172 -12.39 3.25 -1.58
C GLU A 172 -12.37 1.98 -0.75
N ILE A 173 -11.21 1.71 -0.14
CA ILE A 173 -11.01 0.54 0.70
C ILE A 173 -10.81 1.03 2.13
N LYS A 174 -11.73 0.64 3.01
CA LYS A 174 -11.72 1.04 4.42
C LYS A 174 -10.55 0.42 5.17
N ASN A 175 -10.01 1.14 6.17
CA ASN A 175 -9.02 0.60 7.09
C ASN A 175 -9.71 -0.31 8.11
N THR A 176 -9.91 -1.57 7.73
CA THR A 176 -10.47 -2.60 8.60
C THR A 176 -9.34 -3.46 9.16
N TYR A 177 -9.27 -3.61 10.49
CA TYR A 177 -8.25 -4.41 11.16
C TYR A 177 -8.17 -5.83 10.61
N ASN A 178 -6.97 -6.32 10.37
CA ASN A 178 -6.70 -7.65 9.81
C ASN A 178 -7.28 -7.88 8.40
N THR A 179 -7.42 -6.83 7.62
CA THR A 179 -7.82 -6.93 6.21
C THR A 179 -6.61 -6.73 5.32
N MET A 180 -6.33 -7.71 4.47
CA MET A 180 -5.36 -7.61 3.38
C MET A 180 -6.04 -6.99 2.17
N ILE A 181 -5.37 -6.05 1.51
CA ILE A 181 -5.74 -5.52 0.21
C ILE A 181 -4.58 -5.65 -0.76
N MET A 182 -4.90 -5.93 -2.03
CA MET A 182 -3.91 -5.88 -3.11
C MET A 182 -4.50 -5.29 -4.38
N TYR A 183 -3.64 -4.69 -5.18
CA TYR A 183 -3.98 -4.04 -6.45
C TYR A 183 -2.74 -3.94 -7.34
N ASN A 184 -2.91 -3.67 -8.63
CA ASN A 184 -1.76 -3.47 -9.51
C ASN A 184 -0.98 -2.21 -9.10
N GLY A 185 0.32 -2.31 -8.92
CA GLY A 185 1.17 -1.19 -8.49
C GLY A 185 1.11 0.01 -9.42
N ASN A 186 0.82 -0.23 -10.72
CA ASN A 186 0.63 0.84 -11.68
C ASN A 186 -0.74 1.57 -11.57
N GLU A 187 -1.70 1.16 -10.74
CA GLU A 187 -2.89 1.93 -10.45
C GLU A 187 -2.56 3.16 -9.62
N TYR A 188 -3.15 4.30 -9.96
CA TYR A 188 -3.03 5.47 -9.10
C TYR A 188 -3.73 5.21 -7.77
N HIS A 189 -3.00 5.38 -6.70
CA HIS A 189 -3.53 5.15 -5.36
C HIS A 189 -2.97 6.13 -4.35
N ALA A 190 -3.64 6.22 -3.20
CA ALA A 190 -3.17 6.97 -2.05
C ALA A 190 -3.75 6.40 -0.76
N MET A 191 -2.97 6.49 0.31
CA MET A 191 -3.49 6.42 1.67
C MET A 191 -4.43 7.60 1.88
N GLN A 192 -5.67 7.35 2.32
CA GLN A 192 -6.66 8.42 2.47
C GLN A 192 -6.33 9.34 3.66
N ASN A 193 -5.83 8.77 4.76
CA ASN A 193 -5.42 9.54 5.93
C ASN A 193 -4.37 8.79 6.76
N MET A 194 -3.33 9.49 7.23
CA MET A 194 -2.34 8.96 8.17
C MET A 194 -2.88 8.89 9.59
N TYR A 195 -3.85 9.76 9.94
CA TYR A 195 -4.48 9.79 11.24
C TYR A 195 -5.50 8.66 11.36
N ALA A 196 -4.99 7.46 11.62
CA ALA A 196 -5.83 6.26 11.71
C ALA A 196 -6.48 6.08 13.09
N HIS A 197 -5.90 6.63 14.15
CA HIS A 197 -6.40 6.47 15.51
C HIS A 197 -5.88 7.61 16.41
N PRO A 198 -6.69 8.12 17.39
CA PRO A 198 -6.27 9.23 18.26
C PRO A 198 -5.03 8.97 19.12
N LYS A 199 -4.79 7.69 19.46
CA LYS A 199 -3.73 7.28 20.41
C LYS A 199 -2.75 6.25 19.83
N LYS A 200 -2.85 5.90 18.54
CA LYS A 200 -2.04 4.82 17.95
C LYS A 200 -1.51 5.24 16.59
N GLU A 201 -0.31 4.77 16.28
CA GLU A 201 0.26 4.85 14.94
C GLU A 201 -0.56 4.00 13.96
N ARG A 202 -0.60 4.43 12.71
CA ARG A 202 -1.14 3.60 11.63
C ARG A 202 -0.11 2.54 11.27
N LEU A 203 -0.33 1.31 11.73
CA LEU A 203 0.50 0.15 11.44
C LEU A 203 -0.07 -0.63 10.26
N THR A 204 0.77 -0.96 9.29
CA THR A 204 0.46 -1.86 8.17
C THR A 204 1.62 -2.81 7.90
N LEU A 205 1.32 -3.99 7.35
CA LEU A 205 2.30 -4.83 6.66
C LEU A 205 2.17 -4.54 5.18
N LEU A 206 3.18 -3.93 4.57
CA LEU A 206 3.23 -3.59 3.15
C LEU A 206 3.87 -4.71 2.34
N PHE A 207 3.46 -4.84 1.08
CA PHE A 207 4.17 -5.66 0.11
C PHE A 207 4.18 -5.04 -1.29
N PHE A 208 5.30 -5.24 -2.00
CA PHE A 208 5.53 -4.78 -3.36
C PHE A 208 6.22 -5.89 -4.15
N LEU A 209 5.70 -6.20 -5.32
CA LEU A 209 6.22 -7.24 -6.20
C LEU A 209 6.61 -6.64 -7.54
N GLN A 210 7.84 -6.88 -8.02
CA GLN A 210 8.27 -6.36 -9.32
C GLN A 210 8.03 -7.32 -10.47
N ALA A 211 8.23 -8.63 -10.25
CA ALA A 211 8.03 -9.62 -11.30
C ALA A 211 7.40 -10.91 -10.75
N PHE A 212 6.52 -11.48 -11.54
CA PHE A 212 5.81 -12.71 -11.22
C PHE A 212 5.73 -13.60 -12.45
N LYS A 213 5.93 -14.90 -12.27
CA LYS A 213 5.78 -15.91 -13.29
C LYS A 213 4.77 -16.96 -12.83
N ALA A 214 3.78 -17.22 -13.65
CA ALA A 214 2.75 -18.22 -13.43
C ALA A 214 2.30 -18.83 -14.76
N PRO A 215 1.68 -20.00 -14.78
CA PRO A 215 1.10 -20.59 -16.00
C PRO A 215 0.02 -19.68 -16.61
N THR A 216 -0.78 -19.05 -15.78
CA THR A 216 -1.83 -18.12 -16.21
C THR A 216 -2.05 -17.06 -15.12
N TYR A 217 -2.18 -15.79 -15.49
CA TYR A 217 -2.50 -14.74 -14.54
C TYR A 217 -3.99 -14.70 -14.19
N PRO A 218 -4.37 -14.22 -12.99
CA PRO A 218 -5.77 -14.23 -12.53
C PRO A 218 -6.77 -13.58 -13.49
N ILE A 219 -6.43 -12.41 -14.05
CA ILE A 219 -7.30 -11.72 -15.03
C ILE A 219 -7.44 -12.55 -16.32
N ASN A 220 -6.35 -13.16 -16.82
CA ASN A 220 -6.42 -13.99 -18.02
C ASN A 220 -7.26 -15.25 -17.82
N ARG A 221 -7.31 -15.80 -16.59
CA ARG A 221 -8.22 -16.91 -16.27
C ARG A 221 -9.68 -16.50 -16.41
N LEU A 222 -10.03 -15.34 -15.89
CA LEU A 222 -11.37 -14.79 -16.01
C LEU A 222 -11.73 -14.57 -17.48
N ASP A 223 -10.84 -13.93 -18.24
CA ASP A 223 -11.03 -13.69 -19.69
C ASP A 223 -11.22 -14.98 -20.47
N ASN A 224 -10.44 -16.03 -20.15
CA ASN A 224 -10.55 -17.32 -20.81
C ASN A 224 -11.91 -18.02 -20.54
N ILE A 225 -12.47 -17.84 -19.34
CA ILE A 225 -13.80 -18.36 -19.00
C ILE A 225 -14.88 -17.55 -19.75
N LEU A 226 -14.79 -16.23 -19.71
CA LEU A 226 -15.81 -15.36 -20.34
C LEU A 226 -15.85 -15.48 -21.86
N LYS A 227 -14.74 -15.83 -22.51
CA LYS A 227 -14.71 -16.09 -23.97
C LYS A 227 -15.48 -17.36 -24.40
N GLN A 228 -15.93 -18.17 -23.45
CA GLN A 228 -16.74 -19.36 -23.71
C GLN A 228 -18.25 -19.06 -23.73
N ILE A 229 -18.63 -17.84 -23.37
CA ILE A 229 -20.03 -17.33 -23.41
C ILE A 229 -20.26 -16.62 -24.72
#